data_fb8800e13a103f0a686b6e9be68a36da
#
_entry.id   fb8800e13a103f0a686b6e9be68a36da
#
_cell.length_a   1.000
_cell.length_b   1.000
_cell.length_c   1.000
_cell.angle_alpha   90.00
_cell.angle_beta   90.00
_cell.angle_gamma   90.00
#
_symmetry.space_group_name_H-M   'P 1'
#
loop_
_entity.id
_entity.type
_entity.pdbx_description
1 polymer ?
#
loop_
_entity_poly.entity_id
_entity_poly.type
_entity_poly.pdbx_seq_one_letter_code
_entity_poly.pdbx_strand_id
1 'polypeptide(L)'
;MPKNKKPGGGRAAKNFDPRYNPKYRSGGESRDGQDGKRRPGESSAGKPGSRSAGHRGHRAETPDSGAGAPKRRWTAQERAGRDEARGIRTHARDDRGRPGRDRDERRDAGRDDRTRREGGARREVEPRAGAGPRRDVAPRREAAPRREAGARRDAAPRRDAPAHRDVVHERLEADAVAPAALEGATFADLGLGQNIVKTIAELGAQHPFPIQAATIPAILHGRDVLARGRTGSGKTIAFGAPLVESVLRSQAREKREFGRPPRALILAPTRELALQIDATIQPIARSVGLFTTQIYGGVPKARQLGALKRGIDIVIGTPGRIEDLVESRALDLSQVRIAVLDEADHMCDLGFLEPVQRIMRRTSRDAQRLLFSATLDGEVSSLVKEFLSEPAVYEVAGETQHTGTIEHRVLVVDHRDKRDILRTLVDRPGKTLVFTRTRAFAEMLADQLDDVGIRALALHGDLDQARRTRNLEKLTSGRIDVLVATDVAARGIHVDDIDLVVQADAPDEYKTYLHRSGRTGRAGRPGTVVTLVTRSRRERLADLLDRADIEAPFDEVRPGDDLLDELAGN
;
A
#
# COMPACT_ATOMS: atom_id res chain seq x y z
N MET A 1 2.15 -74.01 7.92
CA MET A 1 0.96 -73.18 8.16
C MET A 1 1.13 -72.45 9.45
N PRO A 2 1.23 -71.13 9.44
CA PRO A 2 0.81 -70.32 10.58
C PRO A 2 -0.15 -69.22 10.16
N LYS A 3 -1.01 -68.86 11.13
CA LYS A 3 -2.25 -68.11 11.04
C LYS A 3 -2.04 -66.59 10.77
N ASN A 4 -2.85 -66.07 9.86
CA ASN A 4 -3.04 -64.64 9.60
C ASN A 4 -3.46 -63.86 10.84
N LYS A 5 -2.75 -62.78 11.18
CA LYS A 5 -3.23 -61.69 12.03
C LYS A 5 -3.49 -60.45 11.15
N LYS A 6 -4.74 -59.97 11.17
CA LYS A 6 -5.16 -58.71 10.55
C LYS A 6 -4.53 -57.52 11.32
N PRO A 7 -4.08 -56.46 10.66
CA PRO A 7 -3.70 -55.24 11.34
C PRO A 7 -4.93 -54.41 11.72
N GLY A 8 -4.93 -53.86 12.95
CA GLY A 8 -5.98 -53.02 13.49
C GLY A 8 -6.04 -51.65 12.78
N GLY A 9 -7.29 -51.27 12.48
CA GLY A 9 -7.60 -49.98 11.84
C GLY A 9 -7.30 -48.80 12.74
N GLY A 10 -6.46 -47.91 12.23
CA GLY A 10 -6.25 -46.57 12.78
C GLY A 10 -7.52 -45.73 12.59
N ARG A 11 -7.98 -45.10 13.65
CA ARG A 11 -9.11 -44.17 13.64
C ARG A 11 -8.74 -42.96 12.78
N ALA A 12 -9.47 -42.78 11.68
CA ALA A 12 -9.44 -41.55 10.87
C ALA A 12 -9.89 -40.36 11.75
N ALA A 13 -9.16 -39.25 11.62
CA ALA A 13 -9.54 -37.99 12.22
C ALA A 13 -10.91 -37.56 11.70
N LYS A 14 -11.80 -37.16 12.62
CA LYS A 14 -13.15 -36.71 12.31
C LYS A 14 -13.04 -35.43 11.45
N ASN A 15 -13.49 -35.53 10.22
CA ASN A 15 -13.66 -34.42 9.31
C ASN A 15 -14.63 -33.38 9.88
N PHE A 16 -14.30 -32.13 9.64
CA PHE A 16 -15.12 -30.96 9.90
C PHE A 16 -16.53 -31.12 9.30
N ASP A 17 -17.59 -30.97 10.12
CA ASP A 17 -18.98 -31.04 9.69
C ASP A 17 -19.41 -29.68 9.08
N PRO A 18 -19.79 -29.61 7.79
CA PRO A 18 -20.17 -28.35 7.10
C PRO A 18 -21.46 -27.71 7.63
N ARG A 19 -22.19 -28.35 8.53
CA ARG A 19 -23.52 -27.91 9.02
C ARG A 19 -23.49 -26.73 9.99
N TYR A 20 -22.32 -26.22 10.36
CA TYR A 20 -22.20 -25.10 11.29
C TYR A 20 -21.96 -23.74 10.60
N ASN A 21 -22.46 -23.54 9.37
CA ASN A 21 -22.44 -22.23 8.70
C ASN A 21 -23.87 -21.73 8.46
N PRO A 22 -24.37 -20.72 9.21
CA PRO A 22 -25.76 -20.27 9.11
C PRO A 22 -26.14 -19.53 7.82
N LYS A 23 -25.31 -19.54 6.78
CA LYS A 23 -25.53 -18.78 5.53
C LYS A 23 -25.86 -19.60 4.29
N TYR A 24 -25.95 -20.92 4.36
CA TYR A 24 -26.37 -21.74 3.21
C TYR A 24 -27.60 -22.58 3.56
N ARG A 25 -28.78 -21.98 3.37
CA ARG A 25 -30.01 -22.71 3.06
C ARG A 25 -30.41 -22.29 1.64
N SER A 26 -30.09 -23.10 0.68
CA SER A 26 -30.70 -23.10 -0.63
C SER A 26 -31.93 -24.00 -0.62
N GLY A 27 -32.97 -23.57 -1.32
CA GLY A 27 -34.27 -24.21 -1.38
C GLY A 27 -34.26 -25.61 -1.99
N GLY A 28 -35.21 -26.37 -1.61
CA GLY A 28 -35.59 -27.67 -2.19
C GLY A 28 -37.09 -27.78 -2.17
N GLU A 29 -37.61 -28.18 -3.27
CA GLU A 29 -38.96 -28.19 -3.81
C GLU A 29 -39.99 -28.99 -2.97
N SER A 30 -41.22 -28.50 -3.08
CA SER A 30 -42.49 -29.06 -2.69
C SER A 30 -42.82 -30.43 -3.26
N ARG A 31 -43.49 -31.30 -2.47
CA ARG A 31 -44.56 -32.19 -2.94
C ARG A 31 -45.54 -32.54 -1.82
N ASP A 32 -46.80 -32.43 -2.22
CA ASP A 32 -48.10 -32.68 -1.67
C ASP A 32 -48.28 -33.84 -0.68
N GLY A 33 -49.32 -33.69 0.20
CA GLY A 33 -50.07 -34.81 0.75
C GLY A 33 -50.77 -34.58 2.08
N GLN A 34 -51.95 -34.02 2.02
CA GLN A 34 -53.21 -34.33 2.75
C GLN A 34 -53.29 -34.75 4.22
N ASP A 35 -54.21 -34.03 4.88
CA ASP A 35 -55.24 -34.42 5.86
C ASP A 35 -54.93 -34.78 7.29
N GLY A 36 -55.66 -34.09 8.19
CA GLY A 36 -56.00 -34.65 9.50
C GLY A 36 -56.23 -33.66 10.64
N LYS A 37 -57.36 -32.98 10.61
CA LYS A 37 -58.33 -32.59 11.68
C LYS A 37 -57.94 -32.62 13.18
N ARG A 38 -58.37 -31.50 13.85
CA ARG A 38 -59.03 -31.29 15.17
C ARG A 38 -58.15 -30.95 16.38
N ARG A 39 -58.34 -29.80 16.83
CA ARG A 39 -59.13 -29.03 17.87
C ARG A 39 -58.60 -29.11 19.31
N PRO A 40 -59.06 -28.26 20.22
CA PRO A 40 -58.22 -27.24 20.87
C PRO A 40 -58.25 -27.45 22.40
N GLY A 41 -57.38 -26.76 23.13
CA GLY A 41 -57.38 -26.79 24.59
C GLY A 41 -56.49 -25.71 25.19
N GLU A 42 -57.09 -24.69 25.67
CA GLU A 42 -56.97 -23.95 26.94
C GLU A 42 -55.61 -23.37 27.35
N SER A 43 -55.52 -22.07 27.26
CA SER A 43 -55.31 -21.05 28.29
C SER A 43 -54.31 -21.35 29.43
N SER A 44 -53.27 -20.57 29.50
CA SER A 44 -52.81 -20.01 30.77
C SER A 44 -52.28 -18.61 30.59
N ALA A 45 -52.86 -17.71 31.36
CA ALA A 45 -52.65 -16.30 31.39
C ALA A 45 -51.27 -15.94 31.97
N GLY A 46 -50.44 -15.28 31.21
CA GLY A 46 -49.25 -14.58 31.71
C GLY A 46 -49.53 -13.07 31.76
N LYS A 47 -49.33 -12.48 32.91
CA LYS A 47 -49.58 -11.06 33.24
C LYS A 47 -48.82 -10.10 32.32
N PRO A 48 -49.45 -8.97 31.94
CA PRO A 48 -48.76 -7.94 31.13
C PRO A 48 -47.84 -7.10 32.02
N GLY A 49 -46.59 -7.05 31.67
CA GLY A 49 -45.65 -6.09 32.22
C GLY A 49 -45.94 -4.67 31.72
N SER A 50 -46.15 -3.75 32.65
CA SER A 50 -46.37 -2.34 32.40
C SER A 50 -45.18 -1.70 31.69
N ARG A 51 -45.39 -1.16 30.53
CA ARG A 51 -44.45 -0.23 29.87
C ARG A 51 -44.93 1.19 30.07
N SER A 52 -44.16 1.96 30.82
CA SER A 52 -44.36 3.39 31.01
C SER A 52 -44.30 4.14 29.69
N ALA A 53 -45.22 5.09 29.53
CA ALA A 53 -45.28 6.03 28.40
C ALA A 53 -44.04 6.93 28.43
N GLY A 54 -43.13 6.77 27.45
CA GLY A 54 -41.94 7.62 27.36
C GLY A 54 -40.96 7.23 26.25
N HIS A 55 -41.16 6.12 25.56
CA HIS A 55 -40.29 5.74 24.45
C HIS A 55 -40.80 6.27 23.11
N ARG A 56 -40.08 7.25 22.57
CA ARG A 56 -40.24 7.73 21.19
C ARG A 56 -40.00 6.59 20.22
N GLY A 57 -41.05 6.05 19.60
CA GLY A 57 -40.89 5.03 18.58
C GLY A 57 -42.13 4.31 18.08
N HIS A 58 -43.33 4.65 18.54
CA HIS A 58 -44.56 4.14 17.92
C HIS A 58 -45.27 5.22 17.12
N ARG A 59 -45.14 5.14 15.79
CA ARG A 59 -45.99 5.84 14.85
C ARG A 59 -46.94 4.79 14.27
N ALA A 60 -48.23 4.97 14.48
CA ALA A 60 -49.27 4.13 13.92
C ALA A 60 -49.18 4.13 12.38
N GLU A 61 -49.21 2.97 11.78
CA GLU A 61 -49.27 2.79 10.34
C GLU A 61 -50.68 3.04 9.84
N THR A 62 -50.85 4.01 8.95
CA THR A 62 -51.99 4.09 8.07
C THR A 62 -51.73 3.24 6.82
N PRO A 63 -52.70 2.47 6.31
CA PRO A 63 -52.52 1.66 5.11
C PRO A 63 -52.51 2.55 3.87
N ASP A 64 -51.37 2.55 3.16
CA ASP A 64 -51.28 3.18 1.84
C ASP A 64 -51.17 2.07 0.77
N SER A 65 -52.12 2.13 -0.15
CA SER A 65 -52.26 1.24 -1.29
C SER A 65 -51.36 1.74 -2.44
N GLY A 66 -50.23 1.04 -2.70
CA GLY A 66 -49.40 1.33 -3.84
C GLY A 66 -48.25 0.37 -3.97
N ALA A 67 -48.27 -0.49 -4.99
CA ALA A 67 -47.23 -1.47 -5.30
C ALA A 67 -45.91 -0.77 -5.66
N GLY A 68 -44.98 -0.74 -4.71
CA GLY A 68 -43.61 -0.29 -4.89
C GLY A 68 -42.63 -1.32 -4.37
N ALA A 69 -41.53 -1.56 -5.09
CA ALA A 69 -40.48 -2.50 -4.80
C ALA A 69 -39.98 -2.44 -3.33
N PRO A 70 -39.54 -3.54 -2.72
CA PRO A 70 -39.18 -3.59 -1.30
C PRO A 70 -38.02 -2.65 -1.01
N LYS A 71 -38.22 -1.71 -0.08
CA LYS A 71 -37.18 -0.78 0.37
C LYS A 71 -36.08 -1.58 1.09
N ARG A 72 -34.88 -1.53 0.54
CA ARG A 72 -33.66 -2.15 1.10
C ARG A 72 -33.43 -1.65 2.53
N ARG A 73 -33.43 -2.56 3.51
CA ARG A 73 -33.05 -2.24 4.90
C ARG A 73 -31.55 -2.10 4.98
N TRP A 74 -31.09 -0.92 5.36
CA TRP A 74 -29.67 -0.62 5.57
C TRP A 74 -29.17 -1.29 6.85
N THR A 75 -27.95 -1.81 6.80
CA THR A 75 -27.27 -2.35 7.97
C THR A 75 -26.88 -1.22 8.93
N ALA A 76 -26.62 -1.53 10.20
CA ALA A 76 -26.18 -0.54 11.19
C ALA A 76 -24.90 0.20 10.76
N GLN A 77 -24.04 -0.48 10.01
CA GLN A 77 -22.78 0.05 9.49
C GLN A 77 -22.96 1.02 8.31
N GLU A 78 -23.94 0.77 7.45
CA GLU A 78 -24.33 1.67 6.36
C GLU A 78 -25.04 2.93 6.87
N ARG A 79 -25.75 2.85 8.01
CA ARG A 79 -26.35 4.01 8.68
C ARG A 79 -25.31 4.92 9.33
N ALA A 80 -24.32 4.36 10.03
CA ALA A 80 -23.22 5.11 10.63
C ALA A 80 -22.44 5.91 9.58
N GLY A 81 -22.08 5.30 8.45
CA GLY A 81 -21.38 5.99 7.36
C GLY A 81 -22.19 7.10 6.70
N ARG A 82 -23.53 7.02 6.73
CA ARG A 82 -24.40 8.08 6.18
C ARG A 82 -24.56 9.26 7.15
N ASP A 83 -24.53 9.02 8.44
CA ASP A 83 -24.60 10.06 9.46
C ASP A 83 -23.28 10.83 9.55
N GLU A 84 -22.13 10.17 9.40
CA GLU A 84 -20.82 10.83 9.22
C GLU A 84 -20.77 11.70 7.95
N ALA A 85 -21.28 11.21 6.83
CA ALA A 85 -21.35 11.97 5.57
C ALA A 85 -22.30 13.19 5.66
N ARG A 86 -23.33 13.15 6.50
CA ARG A 86 -24.19 14.30 6.80
C ARG A 86 -23.50 15.33 7.69
N GLY A 87 -22.71 14.89 8.68
CA GLY A 87 -21.90 15.78 9.53
C GLY A 87 -20.89 16.59 8.72
N ILE A 88 -20.19 15.95 7.77
CA ILE A 88 -19.23 16.61 6.87
C ILE A 88 -19.91 17.67 5.96
N ARG A 89 -21.14 17.44 5.52
CA ARG A 89 -21.89 18.41 4.69
C ARG A 89 -22.38 19.64 5.46
N THR A 90 -22.63 19.54 6.76
CA THR A 90 -23.00 20.68 7.59
C THR A 90 -21.80 21.59 7.88
N HIS A 91 -20.60 21.04 8.10
CA HIS A 91 -19.38 21.84 8.28
C HIS A 91 -18.87 22.53 7.01
N ALA A 92 -19.15 21.98 5.82
CA ALA A 92 -18.74 22.59 4.55
C ALA A 92 -19.65 23.75 4.08
N ARG A 93 -20.74 24.04 4.78
CA ARG A 93 -21.69 25.11 4.41
C ARG A 93 -21.48 26.42 5.16
N ASP A 94 -20.74 26.42 6.26
CA ASP A 94 -20.55 27.60 7.12
C ASP A 94 -19.36 28.49 6.74
N ASP A 95 -18.62 28.17 5.69
CA ASP A 95 -17.38 28.89 5.33
C ASP A 95 -17.53 29.80 4.07
N ARG A 96 -18.74 30.32 3.79
CA ARG A 96 -18.93 31.38 2.79
C ARG A 96 -19.56 32.62 3.42
N GLY A 97 -18.69 33.46 3.92
CA GLY A 97 -19.01 34.79 4.39
C GLY A 97 -19.64 35.66 3.32
N ARG A 98 -20.63 36.42 3.72
CA ARG A 98 -21.07 37.66 3.05
C ARG A 98 -21.13 38.78 4.08
N PRO A 99 -20.71 40.02 3.72
CA PRO A 99 -20.65 41.15 4.62
C PRO A 99 -21.97 41.93 4.67
N GLY A 100 -22.29 42.39 5.87
CA GLY A 100 -22.90 43.65 6.21
C GLY A 100 -24.29 43.98 5.75
N ARG A 101 -25.17 44.21 6.71
CA ARG A 101 -25.96 45.46 6.85
C ARG A 101 -26.67 45.48 8.20
N ASP A 102 -26.43 46.60 8.89
CA ASP A 102 -27.12 47.06 10.09
C ASP A 102 -28.64 47.09 9.97
N ARG A 103 -29.33 46.80 11.05
CA ARG A 103 -30.43 47.61 11.59
C ARG A 103 -30.98 47.08 12.90
N ASP A 104 -31.02 48.03 13.82
CA ASP A 104 -31.72 48.13 15.08
C ASP A 104 -33.07 47.42 15.21
N GLU A 105 -33.39 46.99 16.38
CA GLU A 105 -34.39 47.42 17.33
C GLU A 105 -34.89 46.33 18.28
N ARG A 106 -34.59 46.55 19.57
CA ARG A 106 -35.46 46.63 20.75
C ARG A 106 -36.29 45.47 21.24
N ARG A 107 -36.17 45.37 22.57
CA ARG A 107 -37.15 44.93 23.60
C ARG A 107 -37.19 43.44 23.90
N ASP A 108 -37.32 43.00 25.12
CA ASP A 108 -37.45 43.53 26.50
C ASP A 108 -37.72 42.33 27.42
N ALA A 109 -37.37 42.50 28.72
CA ALA A 109 -37.90 41.77 29.87
C ALA A 109 -37.58 40.26 30.02
N GLY A 110 -37.09 39.75 31.06
CA GLY A 110 -37.00 40.14 32.44
C GLY A 110 -36.78 38.94 33.35
N ARG A 111 -36.15 39.22 34.47
CA ARG A 111 -36.27 38.54 35.79
C ARG A 111 -35.74 37.13 35.96
N ASP A 112 -34.97 36.93 36.89
CA ASP A 112 -34.70 36.97 38.34
C ASP A 112 -33.99 35.66 38.70
N ASP A 113 -33.15 35.47 39.61
CA ASP A 113 -32.75 36.06 40.88
C ASP A 113 -31.71 35.12 41.57
N ARG A 114 -30.80 35.77 42.30
CA ARG A 114 -30.15 35.25 43.53
C ARG A 114 -29.18 34.05 43.47
N THR A 115 -28.04 34.06 44.05
CA THR A 115 -27.47 34.76 45.21
C THR A 115 -25.98 34.34 45.40
N ARG A 116 -25.15 35.36 45.83
CA ARG A 116 -24.13 35.31 46.91
C ARG A 116 -22.93 34.37 46.76
N ARG A 117 -21.72 34.74 47.06
CA ARG A 117 -21.07 35.76 47.91
C ARG A 117 -19.57 35.76 47.65
N GLU A 118 -18.99 36.94 47.68
CA GLU A 118 -17.87 37.48 48.49
C GLU A 118 -16.49 36.89 48.14
N GLY A 119 -15.43 37.66 48.02
CA GLY A 119 -15.01 38.99 48.32
C GLY A 119 -13.61 39.27 47.83
N GLY A 120 -13.28 40.41 47.49
CA GLY A 120 -12.50 41.44 48.10
C GLY A 120 -11.09 41.53 47.48
N ALA A 121 -10.55 42.55 47.07
CA ALA A 121 -10.33 43.92 47.34
C ALA A 121 -9.43 44.57 46.28
N ARG A 122 -9.87 45.67 45.79
CA ARG A 122 -9.29 46.96 45.43
C ARG A 122 -7.77 47.11 45.43
N ARG A 123 -7.22 47.70 44.36
CA ARG A 123 -6.70 49.07 44.35
C ARG A 123 -6.52 49.61 42.94
N GLU A 124 -7.14 50.78 42.78
CA GLU A 124 -6.98 51.79 41.74
C GLU A 124 -5.56 52.35 41.70
N VAL A 125 -5.14 52.89 40.56
CA VAL A 125 -4.93 54.33 40.31
C VAL A 125 -4.42 54.53 38.86
N GLU A 126 -5.20 55.29 38.10
CA GLU A 126 -4.85 56.07 36.90
C GLU A 126 -4.02 57.32 37.24
N PRO A 127 -3.84 58.24 36.25
CA PRO A 127 -2.90 58.30 35.12
C PRO A 127 -1.99 59.53 35.23
N ARG A 128 -0.99 59.70 34.33
CA ARG A 128 -0.59 61.06 33.91
C ARG A 128 0.28 61.10 32.67
N ALA A 129 -0.10 62.01 31.82
CA ALA A 129 0.51 62.53 30.63
C ALA A 129 1.84 63.26 30.85
N GLY A 130 2.68 63.38 29.80
CA GLY A 130 3.85 64.29 29.80
C GLY A 130 4.57 64.29 28.46
N ALA A 131 4.36 65.33 27.71
CA ALA A 131 4.89 65.80 26.45
C ALA A 131 6.40 65.81 26.28
N GLY A 132 6.84 65.77 25.01
CA GLY A 132 8.11 65.86 24.33
C GLY A 132 9.17 66.86 24.81
N PRO A 133 10.22 67.20 24.10
CA PRO A 133 10.25 67.69 22.72
C PRO A 133 11.43 67.21 21.83
N ARG A 134 11.33 67.71 20.59
CA ARG A 134 12.22 67.61 19.42
C ARG A 134 13.64 68.17 19.61
N ARG A 135 14.48 67.78 18.65
CA ARG A 135 15.74 68.39 18.12
C ARG A 135 16.93 67.44 18.25
N ASP A 136 17.83 67.22 17.27
CA ASP A 136 18.34 68.12 16.24
C ASP A 136 18.97 67.32 15.06
N VAL A 137 19.06 68.03 13.96
CA VAL A 137 19.51 67.69 12.61
C VAL A 137 21.04 67.86 12.47
N ALA A 138 21.64 66.99 11.58
CA ALA A 138 22.78 67.16 10.69
C ALA A 138 24.22 67.03 11.29
N PRO A 139 25.27 66.85 10.44
CA PRO A 139 25.32 67.01 8.97
C PRO A 139 26.07 65.91 8.19
N ARG A 140 25.85 65.96 6.88
CA ARG A 140 26.66 65.35 5.82
C ARG A 140 28.16 65.67 5.93
N ARG A 141 29.04 64.71 5.64
CA ARG A 141 30.38 64.95 5.10
C ARG A 141 30.67 64.04 3.91
N GLU A 142 30.93 64.65 2.88
CA GLU A 142 31.66 64.63 1.64
C GLU A 142 32.50 63.40 1.28
N ALA A 143 32.45 63.11 0.01
CA ALA A 143 33.22 62.15 -0.74
C ALA A 143 34.67 62.55 -0.98
N ALA A 144 35.57 61.56 -0.99
CA ALA A 144 36.78 61.52 -1.83
C ALA A 144 37.56 60.21 -1.60
N PRO A 145 38.53 59.85 -2.44
CA PRO A 145 38.40 59.37 -3.81
C PRO A 145 38.93 57.91 -3.98
N ARG A 146 38.67 57.37 -5.16
CA ARG A 146 39.22 56.11 -5.69
C ARG A 146 40.74 55.98 -5.50
N ARG A 147 41.21 54.83 -4.99
CA ARG A 147 42.52 54.25 -5.29
C ARG A 147 42.34 52.81 -5.74
N GLU A 148 42.76 52.56 -6.97
CA GLU A 148 43.04 51.24 -7.54
C GLU A 148 44.25 50.65 -6.78
N ALA A 149 44.14 49.38 -6.38
CA ALA A 149 45.24 48.43 -6.32
C ALA A 149 44.68 47.04 -6.07
N GLY A 150 44.93 46.16 -7.00
CA GLY A 150 44.56 44.75 -6.97
C GLY A 150 45.30 44.00 -5.84
N ALA A 151 44.56 43.13 -5.21
CA ALA A 151 45.11 41.96 -4.57
C ALA A 151 44.07 40.84 -4.64
N ARG A 152 44.41 39.82 -5.41
CA ARG A 152 43.71 38.54 -5.45
C ARG A 152 43.67 38.00 -4.03
N ARG A 153 42.50 37.90 -3.43
CA ARG A 153 42.27 37.09 -2.24
C ARG A 153 41.86 35.72 -2.71
N ASP A 154 42.67 34.75 -2.39
CA ASP A 154 42.46 33.34 -2.56
C ASP A 154 41.10 32.97 -1.97
N ALA A 155 40.23 32.44 -2.83
CA ALA A 155 38.99 31.80 -2.41
C ALA A 155 39.36 30.54 -1.63
N ALA A 156 38.97 30.48 -0.37
CA ALA A 156 39.04 29.26 0.41
C ALA A 156 38.28 28.14 -0.32
N PRO A 157 38.80 26.92 -0.35
CA PRO A 157 38.16 25.81 -1.02
C PRO A 157 36.80 25.54 -0.38
N ARG A 158 35.74 25.56 -1.19
CA ARG A 158 34.44 25.02 -0.82
C ARG A 158 34.68 23.57 -0.35
N ARG A 159 34.34 23.27 0.87
CA ARG A 159 34.27 21.90 1.35
C ARG A 159 33.30 21.18 0.44
N ASP A 160 33.84 20.30 -0.39
CA ASP A 160 33.08 19.33 -1.15
C ASP A 160 32.23 18.52 -0.18
N ALA A 161 30.91 18.51 -0.41
CA ALA A 161 30.04 17.54 0.20
C ALA A 161 30.63 16.15 -0.12
N PRO A 162 30.61 15.19 0.82
CA PRO A 162 31.17 13.89 0.56
C PRO A 162 30.46 13.31 -0.68
N ALA A 163 31.20 13.12 -1.76
CA ALA A 163 30.78 12.32 -2.88
C ALA A 163 30.38 10.96 -2.30
N HIS A 164 29.11 10.57 -2.49
CA HIS A 164 28.70 9.21 -2.27
C HIS A 164 29.63 8.34 -3.11
N ARG A 165 30.60 7.71 -2.47
CA ARG A 165 31.40 6.67 -3.09
C ARG A 165 30.42 5.56 -3.41
N ASP A 166 30.19 5.33 -4.69
CA ASP A 166 29.53 4.13 -5.18
C ASP A 166 30.30 2.93 -4.61
N VAL A 167 29.70 2.27 -3.63
CA VAL A 167 30.24 1.03 -3.09
C VAL A 167 30.06 0.02 -4.21
N VAL A 168 31.18 -0.43 -4.75
CA VAL A 168 31.25 -1.55 -5.69
C VAL A 168 30.40 -2.67 -5.09
N HIS A 169 29.37 -3.09 -5.81
CA HIS A 169 28.49 -4.18 -5.40
C HIS A 169 29.36 -5.40 -5.10
N GLU A 170 29.43 -5.78 -3.83
CA GLU A 170 30.01 -7.05 -3.43
C GLU A 170 29.09 -8.11 -4.08
N ARG A 171 29.55 -8.72 -5.18
CA ARG A 171 28.87 -9.85 -5.79
C ARG A 171 28.91 -10.99 -4.77
N LEU A 172 27.83 -11.15 -4.03
CA LEU A 172 27.59 -12.38 -3.31
C LEU A 172 27.48 -13.49 -4.37
N GLU A 173 28.26 -14.53 -4.24
CA GLU A 173 28.16 -15.70 -5.12
C GLU A 173 26.76 -16.26 -4.99
N ALA A 174 25.94 -16.07 -6.03
CA ALA A 174 24.57 -16.51 -6.08
C ALA A 174 24.48 -17.78 -6.93
N ASP A 175 23.71 -18.75 -6.48
CA ASP A 175 23.32 -19.88 -7.30
C ASP A 175 22.39 -19.37 -8.41
N ALA A 176 22.96 -19.21 -9.62
CA ALA A 176 22.20 -18.80 -10.79
C ALA A 176 21.25 -19.95 -11.20
N VAL A 177 19.95 -19.72 -11.01
CA VAL A 177 18.95 -20.73 -11.40
C VAL A 177 18.63 -20.57 -12.88
N ALA A 178 19.08 -21.54 -13.67
CA ALA A 178 18.75 -21.59 -15.10
C ALA A 178 17.29 -22.06 -15.30
N PRO A 179 16.48 -21.37 -16.11
CA PRO A 179 15.09 -21.76 -16.38
C PRO A 179 14.92 -23.18 -16.90
N ALA A 180 15.90 -23.67 -17.68
CA ALA A 180 15.86 -24.99 -18.32
C ALA A 180 15.95 -26.19 -17.35
N ALA A 181 16.41 -25.99 -16.11
CA ALA A 181 16.52 -27.07 -15.11
C ALA A 181 15.18 -27.43 -14.44
N LEU A 182 14.09 -26.75 -14.77
CA LEU A 182 12.80 -26.80 -14.03
C LEU A 182 11.62 -27.26 -14.90
N GLU A 183 11.87 -27.72 -16.12
CA GLU A 183 10.81 -28.22 -16.99
C GLU A 183 10.12 -29.43 -16.35
N GLY A 184 8.82 -29.27 -16.04
CA GLY A 184 7.98 -30.33 -15.50
C GLY A 184 7.84 -30.37 -13.96
N ALA A 185 8.56 -29.54 -13.20
CA ALA A 185 8.40 -29.49 -11.75
C ALA A 185 7.02 -28.95 -11.35
N THR A 186 6.39 -29.56 -10.35
CA THR A 186 5.13 -29.10 -9.78
C THR A 186 5.36 -28.53 -8.37
N PHE A 187 4.42 -27.72 -7.86
CA PHE A 187 4.48 -27.23 -6.49
C PHE A 187 4.43 -28.35 -5.43
N ALA A 188 3.84 -29.50 -5.77
CA ALA A 188 3.84 -30.67 -4.89
C ALA A 188 5.24 -31.30 -4.77
N ASP A 189 6.00 -31.36 -5.87
CA ASP A 189 7.38 -31.87 -5.89
C ASP A 189 8.31 -31.00 -5.05
N LEU A 190 8.00 -29.70 -4.91
CA LEU A 190 8.73 -28.78 -4.04
C LEU A 190 8.42 -28.96 -2.54
N GLY A 191 7.52 -29.86 -2.17
CA GLY A 191 7.23 -30.23 -0.78
C GLY A 191 6.05 -29.45 -0.14
N LEU A 192 5.23 -28.78 -0.92
CA LEU A 192 4.02 -28.10 -0.46
C LEU A 192 2.85 -29.08 -0.29
N GLY A 193 2.03 -28.86 0.73
CA GLY A 193 0.83 -29.66 1.00
C GLY A 193 -0.27 -29.48 -0.05
N GLN A 194 -1.07 -30.53 -0.28
CA GLN A 194 -2.09 -30.57 -1.33
C GLN A 194 -3.09 -29.40 -1.32
N ASN A 195 -3.54 -28.94 -0.15
CA ASN A 195 -4.49 -27.82 -0.05
C ASN A 195 -3.85 -26.51 -0.50
N ILE A 196 -2.57 -26.31 -0.20
CA ILE A 196 -1.79 -25.15 -0.63
C ILE A 196 -1.61 -25.18 -2.14
N VAL A 197 -1.16 -26.33 -2.70
CA VAL A 197 -0.97 -26.52 -4.15
C VAL A 197 -2.28 -26.27 -4.91
N LYS A 198 -3.40 -26.84 -4.45
CA LYS A 198 -4.70 -26.59 -5.05
C LYS A 198 -5.07 -25.11 -5.08
N THR A 199 -4.86 -24.41 -3.95
CA THR A 199 -5.20 -22.99 -3.86
C THR A 199 -4.29 -22.13 -4.75
N ILE A 200 -3.00 -22.47 -4.87
CA ILE A 200 -2.07 -21.81 -5.79
C ILE A 200 -2.54 -21.99 -7.24
N ALA A 201 -2.99 -23.17 -7.62
CA ALA A 201 -3.54 -23.44 -8.94
C ALA A 201 -4.84 -22.63 -9.19
N GLU A 202 -5.73 -22.51 -8.19
CA GLU A 202 -6.94 -21.66 -8.25
C GLU A 202 -6.59 -20.16 -8.39
N LEU A 203 -5.44 -19.73 -7.89
CA LEU A 203 -4.89 -18.37 -8.08
C LEU A 203 -4.23 -18.18 -9.45
N GLY A 204 -4.21 -19.20 -10.31
CA GLY A 204 -3.71 -19.12 -11.68
C GLY A 204 -2.25 -19.61 -11.88
N ALA A 205 -1.55 -20.02 -10.82
CA ALA A 205 -0.18 -20.52 -10.91
C ALA A 205 -0.19 -22.06 -10.94
N GLN A 206 -0.10 -22.64 -12.12
CA GLN A 206 -0.11 -24.09 -12.30
C GLN A 206 1.29 -24.71 -12.17
N HIS A 207 2.31 -23.99 -12.62
CA HIS A 207 3.71 -24.40 -12.57
C HIS A 207 4.56 -23.36 -11.84
N PRO A 208 5.58 -23.77 -11.10
CA PRO A 208 6.45 -22.83 -10.40
C PRO A 208 7.33 -22.04 -11.36
N PHE A 209 7.47 -20.75 -11.12
CA PHE A 209 8.50 -19.94 -11.75
C PHE A 209 9.90 -20.27 -11.20
N PRO A 210 10.98 -19.92 -11.92
CA PRO A 210 12.35 -20.24 -11.49
C PRO A 210 12.65 -19.82 -10.05
N ILE A 211 12.29 -18.61 -9.63
CA ILE A 211 12.52 -18.14 -8.27
C ILE A 211 11.74 -18.98 -7.22
N GLN A 212 10.55 -19.44 -7.57
CA GLN A 212 9.72 -20.27 -6.68
C GLN A 212 10.33 -21.65 -6.50
N ALA A 213 10.73 -22.28 -7.61
CA ALA A 213 11.33 -23.61 -7.58
C ALA A 213 12.67 -23.62 -6.81
N ALA A 214 13.44 -22.54 -6.90
CA ALA A 214 14.71 -22.40 -6.19
C ALA A 214 14.53 -22.17 -4.69
N THR A 215 13.62 -21.26 -4.31
CA THR A 215 13.53 -20.78 -2.93
C THR A 215 12.64 -21.65 -2.04
N ILE A 216 11.55 -22.22 -2.58
CA ILE A 216 10.57 -22.99 -1.78
C ILE A 216 11.24 -24.14 -1.01
N PRO A 217 12.08 -25.01 -1.61
CA PRO A 217 12.73 -26.09 -0.87
C PRO A 217 13.63 -25.59 0.26
N ALA A 218 14.44 -24.56 0.00
CA ALA A 218 15.33 -23.99 1.02
C ALA A 218 14.56 -23.42 2.21
N ILE A 219 13.44 -22.73 1.94
CA ILE A 219 12.57 -22.17 2.99
C ILE A 219 11.93 -23.28 3.81
N LEU A 220 11.45 -24.34 3.18
CA LEU A 220 10.84 -25.49 3.87
C LEU A 220 11.87 -26.26 4.73
N HIS A 221 13.15 -26.22 4.38
CA HIS A 221 14.25 -26.78 5.19
C HIS A 221 14.73 -25.83 6.30
N GLY A 222 14.10 -24.66 6.47
CA GLY A 222 14.43 -23.72 7.55
C GLY A 222 15.66 -22.87 7.30
N ARG A 223 16.22 -22.85 6.07
CA ARG A 223 17.36 -21.99 5.73
C ARG A 223 16.95 -20.53 5.58
N ASP A 224 17.81 -19.62 5.99
CA ASP A 224 17.68 -18.22 5.60
C ASP A 224 17.87 -18.07 4.09
N VAL A 225 17.12 -17.16 3.48
CA VAL A 225 17.14 -16.96 2.03
C VAL A 225 17.32 -15.48 1.70
N LEU A 226 18.26 -15.24 0.79
CA LEU A 226 18.43 -13.96 0.09
C LEU A 226 18.07 -14.18 -1.38
N ALA A 227 16.97 -13.59 -1.83
CA ALA A 227 16.51 -13.77 -3.19
C ALA A 227 16.47 -12.45 -3.94
N ARG A 228 17.18 -12.41 -5.09
CA ARG A 228 17.16 -11.29 -6.01
C ARG A 228 16.22 -11.58 -7.18
N GLY A 229 15.27 -10.69 -7.42
CA GLY A 229 14.35 -10.85 -8.55
C GLY A 229 13.48 -9.62 -8.73
N ARG A 230 13.04 -9.37 -9.97
CA ARG A 230 12.18 -8.25 -10.35
C ARG A 230 10.78 -8.35 -9.74
N THR A 231 10.09 -7.23 -9.67
CA THR A 231 8.64 -7.22 -9.39
C THR A 231 7.92 -7.99 -10.53
N GLY A 232 7.04 -8.93 -10.17
CA GLY A 232 6.35 -9.77 -11.16
C GLY A 232 6.96 -11.16 -11.39
N SER A 233 8.14 -11.47 -10.81
CA SER A 233 8.78 -12.80 -10.93
C SER A 233 8.11 -13.89 -10.07
N GLY A 234 7.01 -13.58 -9.37
CA GLY A 234 6.29 -14.55 -8.54
C GLY A 234 6.83 -14.68 -7.11
N LYS A 235 7.60 -13.70 -6.60
CA LYS A 235 8.19 -13.69 -5.25
C LYS A 235 7.18 -13.94 -4.14
N THR A 236 5.99 -13.37 -4.24
CA THR A 236 4.96 -13.51 -3.20
C THR A 236 4.57 -14.97 -2.95
N ILE A 237 4.44 -15.78 -3.99
CA ILE A 237 4.21 -17.23 -3.84
C ILE A 237 5.51 -17.92 -3.37
N ALA A 238 6.68 -17.48 -3.87
CA ALA A 238 7.98 -18.04 -3.53
C ALA A 238 8.26 -18.05 -2.01
N PHE A 239 7.90 -16.97 -1.30
CA PHE A 239 8.02 -16.94 0.15
C PHE A 239 6.70 -17.30 0.87
N GLY A 240 5.55 -16.92 0.32
CA GLY A 240 4.27 -17.03 1.02
C GLY A 240 3.76 -18.45 1.17
N ALA A 241 3.88 -19.27 0.13
CA ALA A 241 3.44 -20.67 0.16
C ALA A 241 4.26 -21.51 1.16
N PRO A 242 5.61 -21.52 1.12
CA PRO A 242 6.39 -22.26 2.10
C PRO A 242 6.28 -21.69 3.52
N LEU A 243 6.09 -20.37 3.68
CA LEU A 243 5.81 -19.75 4.98
C LEU A 243 4.53 -20.31 5.58
N VAL A 244 3.43 -20.39 4.81
CA VAL A 244 2.15 -20.94 5.27
C VAL A 244 2.31 -22.41 5.65
N GLU A 245 3.01 -23.21 4.83
CA GLU A 245 3.31 -24.62 5.11
C GLU A 245 4.13 -24.77 6.40
N SER A 246 5.18 -23.96 6.58
CA SER A 246 6.04 -24.01 7.77
C SER A 246 5.31 -23.61 9.04
N VAL A 247 4.46 -22.56 8.98
CA VAL A 247 3.59 -22.17 10.10
C VAL A 247 2.60 -23.29 10.44
N LEU A 248 1.98 -23.91 9.44
CA LEU A 248 1.08 -25.04 9.64
C LEU A 248 1.79 -26.20 10.35
N ARG A 249 2.97 -26.59 9.88
CA ARG A 249 3.79 -27.67 10.48
C ARG A 249 4.18 -27.34 11.92
N SER A 250 4.56 -26.10 12.20
CA SER A 250 4.95 -25.66 13.56
C SER A 250 3.81 -25.73 14.56
N GLN A 251 2.57 -25.56 14.12
CA GLN A 251 1.37 -25.54 14.97
C GLN A 251 0.61 -26.89 15.01
N ALA A 252 1.07 -27.91 14.31
CA ALA A 252 0.34 -29.18 14.16
C ALA A 252 -0.01 -29.88 15.50
N ARG A 253 0.72 -29.58 16.56
CA ARG A 253 0.53 -30.17 17.92
C ARG A 253 0.03 -29.14 18.94
N GLU A 254 -0.15 -27.89 18.58
CA GLU A 254 -0.54 -26.81 19.47
C GLU A 254 -2.08 -26.62 19.45
N LYS A 255 -2.68 -26.40 20.63
CA LYS A 255 -4.07 -25.93 20.70
C LYS A 255 -4.10 -24.45 20.33
N ARG A 256 -5.06 -24.10 19.49
CA ARG A 256 -5.25 -22.68 19.12
C ARG A 256 -5.91 -21.93 20.26
N GLU A 257 -5.20 -20.97 20.80
CA GLU A 257 -5.68 -20.10 21.86
C GLU A 257 -6.22 -18.79 21.28
N PHE A 258 -7.18 -18.21 21.99
CA PHE A 258 -7.65 -16.87 21.70
C PHE A 258 -6.56 -15.85 22.06
N GLY A 259 -6.33 -14.86 21.19
CA GLY A 259 -5.30 -13.84 21.45
C GLY A 259 -3.86 -14.31 21.27
N ARG A 260 -3.63 -15.48 20.62
CA ARG A 260 -2.28 -15.98 20.33
C ARG A 260 -1.46 -14.98 19.52
N PRO A 261 -0.16 -14.85 19.83
CA PRO A 261 0.75 -14.03 19.03
C PRO A 261 1.02 -14.65 17.65
N PRO A 262 1.37 -13.83 16.63
CA PRO A 262 1.68 -14.33 15.31
C PRO A 262 2.95 -15.19 15.29
N ARG A 263 2.98 -16.14 14.36
CA ARG A 263 4.12 -17.03 14.09
C ARG A 263 4.93 -16.57 12.89
N ALA A 264 4.34 -15.74 12.03
CA ALA A 264 5.03 -15.18 10.88
C ALA A 264 4.76 -13.67 10.73
N LEU A 265 5.78 -12.98 10.22
CA LEU A 265 5.76 -11.55 9.93
C LEU A 265 6.23 -11.33 8.50
N ILE A 266 5.51 -10.50 7.74
CA ILE A 266 5.91 -10.05 6.41
C ILE A 266 5.89 -8.52 6.41
N LEU A 267 7.05 -7.92 6.16
CA LEU A 267 7.22 -6.48 6.01
C LEU A 267 7.24 -6.10 4.54
N ALA A 268 6.51 -5.06 4.21
CA ALA A 268 6.45 -4.47 2.88
C ALA A 268 6.59 -2.94 2.97
N PRO A 269 7.23 -2.26 2.01
CA PRO A 269 7.47 -0.81 2.04
C PRO A 269 6.18 0.01 2.00
N THR A 270 5.16 -0.48 1.31
CA THR A 270 3.93 0.26 1.04
C THR A 270 2.68 -0.49 1.48
N ARG A 271 1.59 0.27 1.72
CA ARG A 271 0.28 -0.28 2.08
C ARG A 271 -0.30 -1.11 0.95
N GLU A 272 -0.11 -0.66 -0.26
CA GLU A 272 -0.57 -1.29 -1.48
C GLU A 272 0.08 -2.67 -1.64
N LEU A 273 1.40 -2.76 -1.48
CA LEU A 273 2.10 -4.05 -1.52
C LEU A 273 1.68 -4.97 -0.38
N ALA A 274 1.53 -4.46 0.84
CA ALA A 274 1.02 -5.27 1.96
C ALA A 274 -0.39 -5.84 1.69
N LEU A 275 -1.27 -5.06 1.04
CA LEU A 275 -2.60 -5.51 0.61
C LEU A 275 -2.52 -6.59 -0.46
N GLN A 276 -1.61 -6.46 -1.44
CA GLN A 276 -1.40 -7.43 -2.50
C GLN A 276 -0.82 -8.74 -1.98
N ILE A 277 0.18 -8.65 -1.11
CA ILE A 277 0.75 -9.82 -0.43
C ILE A 277 -0.36 -10.57 0.32
N ASP A 278 -1.19 -9.86 1.09
CA ASP A 278 -2.30 -10.50 1.80
C ASP A 278 -3.35 -11.09 0.86
N ALA A 279 -3.67 -10.42 -0.26
CA ALA A 279 -4.60 -10.95 -1.26
C ALA A 279 -4.13 -12.29 -1.85
N THR A 280 -2.82 -12.51 -1.97
CA THR A 280 -2.22 -13.77 -2.41
C THR A 280 -2.14 -14.79 -1.26
N ILE A 281 -1.64 -14.39 -0.09
CA ILE A 281 -1.36 -15.31 1.02
C ILE A 281 -2.62 -15.71 1.79
N GLN A 282 -3.59 -14.82 1.94
CA GLN A 282 -4.81 -15.07 2.71
C GLN A 282 -5.60 -16.30 2.22
N PRO A 283 -5.86 -16.50 0.90
CA PRO A 283 -6.52 -17.72 0.41
C PRO A 283 -5.70 -18.98 0.74
N ILE A 284 -4.38 -18.93 0.55
CA ILE A 284 -3.46 -20.03 0.84
C ILE A 284 -3.51 -20.36 2.34
N ALA A 285 -3.38 -19.38 3.21
CA ALA A 285 -3.45 -19.55 4.65
C ALA A 285 -4.81 -20.13 5.11
N ARG A 286 -5.91 -19.62 4.55
CA ARG A 286 -7.26 -20.08 4.84
C ARG A 286 -7.50 -21.53 4.43
N SER A 287 -6.91 -22.00 3.34
CA SER A 287 -7.07 -23.38 2.87
C SER A 287 -6.57 -24.41 3.88
N VAL A 288 -5.67 -24.01 4.76
CA VAL A 288 -5.11 -24.82 5.86
C VAL A 288 -5.55 -24.31 7.24
N GLY A 289 -6.51 -23.37 7.27
CA GLY A 289 -7.12 -22.85 8.49
C GLY A 289 -6.27 -21.86 9.27
N LEU A 290 -5.27 -21.21 8.68
CA LEU A 290 -4.50 -20.12 9.27
C LEU A 290 -5.16 -18.76 8.99
N PHE A 291 -4.88 -17.78 9.84
CA PHE A 291 -5.45 -16.44 9.76
C PHE A 291 -4.36 -15.39 9.52
N THR A 292 -4.60 -14.53 8.54
CA THR A 292 -3.76 -13.37 8.25
C THR A 292 -4.40 -12.07 8.72
N THR A 293 -3.59 -11.06 8.96
CA THR A 293 -4.07 -9.68 9.15
C THR A 293 -3.10 -8.67 8.55
N GLN A 294 -3.68 -7.60 8.01
CA GLN A 294 -2.95 -6.48 7.45
C GLN A 294 -2.75 -5.40 8.50
N ILE A 295 -1.51 -4.89 8.63
CA ILE A 295 -1.14 -3.84 9.59
C ILE A 295 -0.41 -2.72 8.86
N TYR A 296 -1.09 -1.60 8.63
CA TYR A 296 -0.53 -0.43 7.95
C TYR A 296 -1.15 0.89 8.43
N GLY A 297 -0.46 2.00 8.18
CA GLY A 297 -0.87 3.34 8.58
C GLY A 297 -2.02 3.93 7.73
N GLY A 298 -2.57 5.08 8.14
CA GLY A 298 -3.60 5.81 7.38
C GLY A 298 -5.01 5.23 7.47
N VAL A 299 -5.22 4.22 8.33
CA VAL A 299 -6.53 3.66 8.65
C VAL A 299 -6.70 3.56 10.16
N PRO A 300 -7.96 3.55 10.69
CA PRO A 300 -8.20 3.43 12.12
C PRO A 300 -7.60 2.15 12.71
N LYS A 301 -6.87 2.29 13.84
CA LYS A 301 -6.24 1.17 14.55
C LYS A 301 -7.23 0.10 15.05
N ALA A 302 -8.49 0.47 15.31
CA ALA A 302 -9.47 -0.37 15.96
C ALA A 302 -9.69 -1.73 15.27
N ARG A 303 -9.71 -1.78 13.93
CA ARG A 303 -9.87 -3.04 13.18
C ARG A 303 -8.66 -3.95 13.37
N GLN A 304 -7.45 -3.37 13.29
CA GLN A 304 -6.18 -4.09 13.45
C GLN A 304 -6.07 -4.66 14.87
N LEU A 305 -6.33 -3.83 15.89
CA LEU A 305 -6.38 -4.27 17.28
C LEU A 305 -7.42 -5.37 17.52
N GLY A 306 -8.60 -5.25 16.91
CA GLY A 306 -9.64 -6.27 16.98
C GLY A 306 -9.22 -7.61 16.37
N ALA A 307 -8.43 -7.60 15.29
CA ALA A 307 -7.88 -8.81 14.69
C ALA A 307 -6.83 -9.45 15.63
N LEU A 308 -5.88 -8.67 16.12
CA LEU A 308 -4.83 -9.14 17.04
C LEU A 308 -5.41 -9.74 18.32
N LYS A 309 -6.45 -9.13 18.91
CA LYS A 309 -7.14 -9.67 20.08
C LYS A 309 -7.78 -11.05 19.85
N ARG A 310 -8.19 -11.38 18.62
CA ARG A 310 -8.73 -12.71 18.29
C ARG A 310 -7.65 -13.78 18.12
N GLY A 311 -6.41 -13.37 17.93
CA GLY A 311 -5.29 -14.25 17.60
C GLY A 311 -5.13 -14.41 16.08
N ILE A 312 -3.91 -14.16 15.62
CA ILE A 312 -3.51 -14.16 14.20
C ILE A 312 -2.27 -15.00 14.06
N ASP A 313 -2.15 -15.72 12.95
CA ASP A 313 -0.98 -16.57 12.66
C ASP A 313 0.08 -15.82 11.85
N ILE A 314 -0.35 -14.98 10.91
CA ILE A 314 0.51 -14.26 9.96
C ILE A 314 0.15 -12.78 9.97
N VAL A 315 1.12 -11.93 10.26
CA VAL A 315 1.01 -10.46 10.15
C VAL A 315 1.70 -9.99 8.87
N ILE A 316 1.02 -9.18 8.09
CA ILE A 316 1.54 -8.55 6.87
C ILE A 316 1.39 -7.05 7.02
N GLY A 317 2.47 -6.28 6.86
CA GLY A 317 2.29 -4.85 7.06
C GLY A 317 3.49 -3.97 6.74
N THR A 318 3.30 -2.66 6.99
CA THR A 318 4.34 -1.66 6.78
C THR A 318 5.07 -1.34 8.08
N PRO A 319 6.39 -1.06 8.04
CA PRO A 319 7.21 -0.90 9.23
C PRO A 319 6.64 0.06 10.27
N GLY A 320 6.30 1.29 9.91
CA GLY A 320 5.89 2.30 10.88
C GLY A 320 4.65 1.96 11.72
N ARG A 321 3.63 1.28 11.15
CA ARG A 321 2.45 0.88 11.93
C ARG A 321 2.71 -0.38 12.76
N ILE A 322 3.54 -1.29 12.28
CA ILE A 322 3.95 -2.46 13.06
C ILE A 322 4.74 -2.01 14.28
N GLU A 323 5.71 -1.12 14.10
CA GLU A 323 6.50 -0.54 15.19
C GLU A 323 5.60 0.14 16.24
N ASP A 324 4.67 1.03 15.81
CA ASP A 324 3.68 1.70 16.66
C ASP A 324 2.84 0.70 17.51
N LEU A 325 2.47 -0.46 16.94
CA LEU A 325 1.74 -1.48 17.68
C LEU A 325 2.63 -2.32 18.61
N VAL A 326 3.88 -2.54 18.25
CA VAL A 326 4.87 -3.19 19.11
C VAL A 326 5.22 -2.30 20.32
N GLU A 327 5.51 -1.02 20.09
CA GLU A 327 5.80 -0.05 21.14
C GLU A 327 4.65 0.13 22.13
N SER A 328 3.42 0.17 21.61
CA SER A 328 2.20 0.22 22.44
C SER A 328 1.85 -1.13 23.09
N ARG A 329 2.67 -2.17 22.94
CA ARG A 329 2.47 -3.54 23.44
C ARG A 329 1.15 -4.19 22.97
N ALA A 330 0.62 -3.72 21.84
CA ALA A 330 -0.58 -4.27 21.22
C ALA A 330 -0.27 -5.44 20.26
N LEU A 331 0.99 -5.55 19.83
CA LEU A 331 1.51 -6.63 19.00
C LEU A 331 2.78 -7.19 19.65
N ASP A 332 2.76 -8.48 19.95
CA ASP A 332 3.92 -9.23 20.42
C ASP A 332 4.51 -10.04 19.25
N LEU A 333 5.78 -9.76 18.92
CA LEU A 333 6.52 -10.45 17.86
C LEU A 333 7.47 -11.52 18.38
N SER A 334 7.56 -11.74 19.69
CA SER A 334 8.52 -12.68 20.31
C SER A 334 8.33 -14.13 19.85
N GLN A 335 7.14 -14.48 19.36
CA GLN A 335 6.79 -15.81 18.86
C GLN A 335 6.89 -15.93 17.33
N VAL A 336 7.33 -14.88 16.64
CA VAL A 336 7.54 -14.94 15.20
C VAL A 336 8.75 -15.80 14.89
N ARG A 337 8.54 -16.88 14.14
CA ARG A 337 9.56 -17.86 13.74
C ARG A 337 10.00 -17.72 12.28
N ILE A 338 9.24 -16.98 11.47
CA ILE A 338 9.60 -16.67 10.09
C ILE A 338 9.31 -15.19 9.87
N ALA A 339 10.33 -14.46 9.45
CA ALA A 339 10.21 -13.04 9.09
C ALA A 339 10.67 -12.81 7.67
N VAL A 340 9.82 -12.15 6.87
CA VAL A 340 10.06 -11.82 5.47
C VAL A 340 10.21 -10.32 5.31
N LEU A 341 11.23 -9.89 4.58
CA LEU A 341 11.40 -8.53 4.08
C LEU A 341 11.19 -8.57 2.56
N ASP A 342 10.07 -8.05 2.07
CA ASP A 342 9.80 -7.95 0.63
C ASP A 342 10.04 -6.51 0.13
N GLU A 343 10.72 -6.38 -1.01
CA GLU A 343 11.24 -5.10 -1.53
C GLU A 343 12.12 -4.37 -0.49
N ALA A 344 13.14 -5.06 0.03
CA ALA A 344 13.99 -4.52 1.10
C ALA A 344 14.74 -3.25 0.69
N ASP A 345 15.25 -3.18 -0.54
CA ASP A 345 15.84 -1.99 -1.15
C ASP A 345 14.88 -0.79 -1.10
N HIS A 346 13.65 -1.04 -1.45
CA HIS A 346 12.62 -0.03 -1.43
C HIS A 346 12.26 0.43 -0.01
N MET A 347 12.30 -0.47 1.01
CA MET A 347 12.15 -0.05 2.41
C MET A 347 13.29 0.87 2.83
N CYS A 348 14.52 0.59 2.41
CA CYS A 348 15.68 1.44 2.66
C CYS A 348 15.55 2.82 1.99
N ASP A 349 15.21 2.86 0.70
CA ASP A 349 14.95 4.11 -0.04
C ASP A 349 13.88 5.02 0.63
N LEU A 350 12.93 4.42 1.33
CA LEU A 350 11.89 5.16 2.07
C LEU A 350 12.33 5.56 3.49
N GLY A 351 13.56 5.27 3.88
CA GLY A 351 14.10 5.56 5.20
C GLY A 351 13.59 4.63 6.31
N PHE A 352 13.17 3.42 5.96
CA PHE A 352 12.69 2.43 6.93
C PHE A 352 13.78 1.49 7.45
N LEU A 353 15.06 1.70 7.12
CA LEU A 353 16.15 0.85 7.58
C LEU A 353 16.11 0.63 9.10
N GLU A 354 16.18 1.71 9.88
CA GLU A 354 16.15 1.61 11.36
C GLU A 354 14.83 1.04 11.91
N PRO A 355 13.62 1.47 11.47
CA PRO A 355 12.37 0.82 11.87
C PRO A 355 12.36 -0.69 11.61
N VAL A 356 12.83 -1.12 10.43
CA VAL A 356 12.93 -2.55 10.09
C VAL A 356 13.86 -3.28 11.05
N GLN A 357 15.05 -2.74 11.31
CA GLN A 357 15.99 -3.32 12.26
C GLN A 357 15.38 -3.46 13.66
N ARG A 358 14.70 -2.40 14.17
CA ARG A 358 14.03 -2.46 15.48
C ARG A 358 12.95 -3.53 15.55
N ILE A 359 12.16 -3.67 14.49
CA ILE A 359 11.10 -4.70 14.39
C ILE A 359 11.73 -6.10 14.34
N MET A 360 12.72 -6.31 13.49
CA MET A 360 13.38 -7.62 13.32
C MET A 360 14.03 -8.11 14.62
N ARG A 361 14.64 -7.22 15.40
CA ARG A 361 15.19 -7.54 16.73
C ARG A 361 14.13 -7.96 17.76
N ARG A 362 12.84 -7.69 17.52
CA ARG A 362 11.72 -8.11 18.39
C ARG A 362 11.17 -9.50 18.04
N THR A 363 11.54 -10.08 16.92
CA THR A 363 11.16 -11.45 16.55
C THR A 363 11.99 -12.47 17.33
N SER A 364 11.60 -13.75 17.28
CA SER A 364 12.41 -14.83 17.92
C SER A 364 13.87 -14.80 17.42
N ARG A 365 14.81 -15.10 18.30
CA ARG A 365 16.24 -15.18 17.94
C ARG A 365 16.49 -16.23 16.86
N ASP A 366 15.81 -17.36 16.97
CA ASP A 366 15.94 -18.49 16.04
C ASP A 366 14.94 -18.38 14.88
N ALA A 367 14.40 -17.19 14.61
CA ALA A 367 13.48 -17.02 13.50
C ALA A 367 14.25 -17.09 12.18
N GLN A 368 13.71 -17.83 11.23
CA GLN A 368 14.15 -17.85 9.85
C GLN A 368 13.94 -16.48 9.22
N ARG A 369 14.92 -16.01 8.45
CA ARG A 369 14.92 -14.71 7.78
C ARG A 369 14.90 -14.89 6.26
N LEU A 370 13.92 -14.26 5.63
CA LEU A 370 13.75 -14.29 4.18
C LEU A 370 13.82 -12.84 3.67
N LEU A 371 14.78 -12.53 2.83
CA LEU A 371 14.95 -11.22 2.26
C LEU A 371 14.81 -11.28 0.74
N PHE A 372 13.85 -10.54 0.22
CA PHE A 372 13.57 -10.40 -1.21
C PHE A 372 13.81 -8.94 -1.62
N SER A 373 14.67 -8.74 -2.63
CA SER A 373 15.05 -7.41 -3.11
C SER A 373 15.28 -7.42 -4.62
N ALA A 374 15.16 -6.27 -5.26
CA ALA A 374 15.60 -6.13 -6.66
C ALA A 374 17.08 -5.75 -6.74
N THR A 375 17.59 -5.03 -5.72
CA THR A 375 18.99 -4.59 -5.65
C THR A 375 19.62 -4.98 -4.30
N LEU A 376 20.95 -5.11 -4.29
CA LEU A 376 21.76 -5.38 -3.09
C LEU A 376 22.71 -4.20 -2.87
N ASP A 377 22.20 -3.09 -2.39
CA ASP A 377 23.02 -1.92 -2.03
C ASP A 377 23.60 -2.01 -0.63
N GLY A 378 24.34 -0.97 -0.21
CA GLY A 378 24.99 -0.94 1.10
C GLY A 378 24.02 -1.04 2.27
N GLU A 379 22.81 -0.48 2.15
CA GLU A 379 21.79 -0.55 3.19
C GLU A 379 21.15 -1.93 3.27
N VAL A 380 20.81 -2.54 2.14
CA VAL A 380 20.32 -3.92 2.08
C VAL A 380 21.40 -4.88 2.58
N SER A 381 22.67 -4.66 2.19
CA SER A 381 23.80 -5.46 2.69
C SER A 381 23.95 -5.39 4.20
N SER A 382 23.61 -4.24 4.82
CA SER A 382 23.60 -4.11 6.29
C SER A 382 22.52 -4.98 6.94
N LEU A 383 21.33 -5.06 6.34
CA LEU A 383 20.26 -5.95 6.81
C LEU A 383 20.64 -7.43 6.66
N VAL A 384 21.26 -7.78 5.55
CA VAL A 384 21.75 -9.15 5.32
C VAL A 384 22.78 -9.54 6.38
N LYS A 385 23.80 -8.70 6.62
CA LYS A 385 24.86 -8.96 7.60
C LYS A 385 24.36 -9.03 9.04
N GLU A 386 23.32 -8.26 9.38
CA GLU A 386 22.77 -8.23 10.75
C GLU A 386 21.83 -9.40 11.02
N PHE A 387 20.98 -9.78 10.06
CA PHE A 387 19.85 -10.67 10.34
C PHE A 387 19.94 -12.04 9.70
N LEU A 388 20.64 -12.24 8.59
CA LEU A 388 20.71 -13.53 7.90
C LEU A 388 21.96 -14.30 8.34
N SER A 389 21.77 -15.60 8.57
CA SER A 389 22.87 -16.52 8.91
C SER A 389 23.07 -17.51 7.78
N GLU A 390 24.23 -17.45 7.13
CA GLU A 390 24.61 -18.33 5.99
C GLU A 390 23.44 -18.53 4.99
N PRO A 391 22.86 -17.41 4.45
CA PRO A 391 21.69 -17.51 3.62
C PRO A 391 21.95 -18.27 2.34
N ALA A 392 20.94 -19.01 1.88
CA ALA A 392 20.90 -19.48 0.51
C ALA A 392 20.64 -18.28 -0.40
N VAL A 393 21.55 -17.99 -1.32
CA VAL A 393 21.48 -16.82 -2.20
C VAL A 393 21.00 -17.28 -3.57
N TYR A 394 19.90 -16.69 -4.04
CA TYR A 394 19.31 -17.01 -5.33
C TYR A 394 19.16 -15.76 -6.18
N GLU A 395 19.59 -15.89 -7.43
CA GLU A 395 19.40 -14.89 -8.46
C GLU A 395 18.86 -15.57 -9.72
N VAL A 396 17.78 -15.04 -10.28
CA VAL A 396 17.25 -15.60 -11.53
C VAL A 396 18.12 -15.11 -12.69
N ALA A 397 18.81 -16.03 -13.34
CA ALA A 397 19.65 -15.73 -14.50
C ALA A 397 18.79 -15.09 -15.61
N GLY A 398 19.26 -13.97 -16.15
CA GLY A 398 18.57 -13.23 -17.22
C GLY A 398 17.53 -12.20 -16.74
N GLU A 399 17.12 -12.18 -15.45
CA GLU A 399 16.25 -11.12 -14.93
C GLU A 399 16.99 -9.82 -14.57
N THR A 400 18.31 -9.88 -14.41
CA THR A 400 19.16 -8.72 -14.12
C THR A 400 19.69 -8.03 -15.36
N GLN A 401 19.73 -8.72 -16.49
CA GLN A 401 20.06 -8.14 -17.78
C GLN A 401 18.76 -7.74 -18.48
N HIS A 402 18.76 -6.57 -19.11
CA HIS A 402 17.67 -6.04 -19.91
C HIS A 402 17.27 -7.06 -21.00
N THR A 403 16.42 -8.01 -20.65
CA THR A 403 15.81 -8.88 -21.65
C THR A 403 14.83 -8.04 -22.47
N GLY A 404 14.92 -8.13 -23.78
CA GLY A 404 14.24 -7.34 -24.80
C GLY A 404 12.71 -7.27 -24.80
N THR A 405 12.09 -7.29 -23.61
CA THR A 405 10.65 -7.10 -23.43
C THR A 405 10.26 -5.66 -23.15
N ILE A 406 11.23 -4.80 -22.77
CA ILE A 406 10.97 -3.37 -22.52
C ILE A 406 11.77 -2.54 -23.53
N GLU A 407 11.06 -1.80 -24.35
CA GLU A 407 11.66 -0.80 -25.22
C GLU A 407 11.82 0.51 -24.44
N HIS A 408 13.04 1.07 -24.46
CA HIS A 408 13.36 2.33 -23.82
C HIS A 408 13.59 3.41 -24.86
N ARG A 409 12.92 4.55 -24.72
CA ARG A 409 13.05 5.73 -25.57
C ARG A 409 13.26 6.99 -24.73
N VAL A 410 14.12 7.88 -25.17
CA VAL A 410 14.32 9.18 -24.54
C VAL A 410 13.97 10.27 -25.52
N LEU A 411 12.98 11.09 -25.18
CA LEU A 411 12.57 12.22 -25.99
C LEU A 411 13.13 13.51 -25.40
N VAL A 412 13.98 14.19 -26.18
CA VAL A 412 14.53 15.50 -25.86
C VAL A 412 13.53 16.57 -26.28
N VAL A 413 12.94 17.26 -25.31
CA VAL A 413 11.81 18.15 -25.52
C VAL A 413 12.08 19.56 -25.00
N ASP A 414 11.47 20.57 -25.60
CA ASP A 414 11.40 21.90 -25.01
C ASP A 414 10.38 21.93 -23.88
N HIS A 415 10.66 22.69 -22.84
CA HIS A 415 9.78 22.75 -21.65
C HIS A 415 8.35 23.20 -21.98
N ARG A 416 8.18 24.10 -22.96
CA ARG A 416 6.88 24.61 -23.41
C ARG A 416 6.05 23.54 -24.15
N ASP A 417 6.71 22.63 -24.87
CA ASP A 417 6.08 21.63 -25.75
C ASP A 417 5.75 20.33 -24.97
N LYS A 418 6.29 20.20 -23.77
CA LYS A 418 6.19 19.00 -22.93
C LYS A 418 4.77 18.52 -22.71
N ARG A 419 3.79 19.44 -22.56
CA ARG A 419 2.39 19.08 -22.27
C ARG A 419 1.70 18.49 -23.50
N ASP A 420 1.92 19.11 -24.65
CA ASP A 420 1.32 18.66 -25.91
C ASP A 420 1.89 17.29 -26.29
N ILE A 421 3.21 17.11 -26.12
CA ILE A 421 3.87 15.82 -26.33
C ILE A 421 3.33 14.75 -25.37
N LEU A 422 3.16 15.08 -24.07
CA LEU A 422 2.58 14.16 -23.11
C LEU A 422 1.15 13.75 -23.51
N ARG A 423 0.34 14.73 -23.95
CA ARG A 423 -1.01 14.46 -24.42
C ARG A 423 -1.01 13.48 -25.59
N THR A 424 -0.20 13.70 -26.63
CA THR A 424 -0.11 12.79 -27.77
C THR A 424 0.30 11.38 -27.35
N LEU A 425 1.33 11.24 -26.50
CA LEU A 425 1.82 9.95 -26.03
C LEU A 425 0.79 9.14 -25.24
N VAL A 426 -0.11 9.79 -24.48
CA VAL A 426 -1.09 9.10 -23.62
C VAL A 426 -2.47 8.96 -24.27
N ASP A 427 -2.70 9.60 -25.42
CA ASP A 427 -3.94 9.49 -26.22
C ASP A 427 -3.88 8.20 -27.07
N ARG A 428 -4.01 7.07 -26.39
CA ARG A 428 -3.86 5.74 -27.00
C ARG A 428 -4.74 4.71 -26.33
N PRO A 429 -5.07 3.61 -27.01
CA PRO A 429 -5.67 2.45 -26.36
C PRO A 429 -4.66 1.78 -25.40
N GLY A 430 -5.16 1.24 -24.29
CA GLY A 430 -4.33 0.55 -23.31
C GLY A 430 -4.07 1.35 -22.05
N LYS A 431 -3.26 0.81 -21.13
CA LYS A 431 -3.01 1.43 -19.82
C LYS A 431 -1.66 2.12 -19.79
N THR A 432 -1.69 3.39 -19.43
CA THR A 432 -0.50 4.23 -19.31
C THR A 432 -0.27 4.69 -17.88
N LEU A 433 0.97 4.56 -17.40
CA LEU A 433 1.42 5.13 -16.13
C LEU A 433 2.37 6.28 -16.38
N VAL A 434 2.00 7.48 -15.94
CA VAL A 434 2.81 8.69 -16.09
C VAL A 434 3.46 9.07 -14.77
N PHE A 435 4.78 9.15 -14.74
CA PHE A 435 5.55 9.57 -13.57
C PHE A 435 5.84 11.06 -13.57
N THR A 436 5.51 11.74 -12.48
CA THR A 436 5.80 13.15 -12.26
C THR A 436 6.56 13.35 -10.95
N ARG A 437 7.37 14.40 -10.89
CA ARG A 437 8.16 14.71 -9.69
C ARG A 437 7.32 15.26 -8.54
N THR A 438 6.28 16.04 -8.84
CA THR A 438 5.50 16.75 -7.83
C THR A 438 4.02 16.37 -7.87
N ARG A 439 3.38 16.41 -6.69
CA ARG A 439 1.94 16.17 -6.51
C ARG A 439 1.10 17.15 -7.32
N ALA A 440 1.46 18.45 -7.23
CA ALA A 440 0.75 19.51 -7.95
C ALA A 440 0.78 19.30 -9.47
N PHE A 441 1.92 18.82 -10.01
CA PHE A 441 2.00 18.50 -11.43
C PHE A 441 1.20 17.25 -11.79
N ALA A 442 1.14 16.25 -10.88
CA ALA A 442 0.32 15.06 -11.09
C ALA A 442 -1.18 15.40 -11.17
N GLU A 443 -1.68 16.22 -10.24
CA GLU A 443 -3.09 16.67 -10.24
C GLU A 443 -3.41 17.50 -11.48
N MET A 444 -2.59 18.53 -11.74
CA MET A 444 -2.77 19.42 -12.89
C MET A 444 -2.76 18.67 -14.23
N LEU A 445 -1.84 17.71 -14.40
CA LEU A 445 -1.74 16.94 -15.64
C LEU A 445 -2.94 16.00 -15.79
N ALA A 446 -3.36 15.34 -14.71
CA ALA A 446 -4.52 14.46 -14.75
C ALA A 446 -5.81 15.23 -15.10
N ASP A 447 -6.01 16.41 -14.49
CA ASP A 447 -7.17 17.27 -14.78
C ASP A 447 -7.15 17.75 -16.24
N GLN A 448 -5.98 18.19 -16.75
CA GLN A 448 -5.84 18.62 -18.14
C GLN A 448 -6.09 17.51 -19.16
N LEU A 449 -5.72 16.27 -18.86
CA LEU A 449 -5.99 15.12 -19.71
C LEU A 449 -7.48 14.77 -19.69
N ASP A 450 -8.13 14.82 -18.53
CA ASP A 450 -9.57 14.56 -18.39
C ASP A 450 -10.41 15.63 -19.12
N ASP A 451 -10.00 16.90 -19.05
CA ASP A 451 -10.64 18.02 -19.76
C ASP A 451 -10.65 17.86 -21.30
N VAL A 452 -9.68 17.14 -21.84
CA VAL A 452 -9.60 16.84 -23.30
C VAL A 452 -10.14 15.47 -23.67
N GLY A 453 -10.78 14.77 -22.72
CA GLY A 453 -11.46 13.49 -22.93
C GLY A 453 -10.60 12.25 -22.70
N ILE A 454 -9.34 12.39 -22.27
CA ILE A 454 -8.47 11.28 -21.88
C ILE A 454 -8.75 10.94 -20.43
N ARG A 455 -9.30 9.75 -20.16
CA ARG A 455 -9.71 9.30 -18.83
C ARG A 455 -8.51 9.12 -17.90
N ALA A 456 -8.11 10.18 -17.19
CA ALA A 456 -6.94 10.23 -16.33
C ALA A 456 -7.29 10.48 -14.87
N LEU A 457 -6.46 9.97 -13.94
CA LEU A 457 -6.54 10.29 -12.51
C LEU A 457 -5.14 10.42 -11.92
N ALA A 458 -5.02 11.30 -10.92
CA ALA A 458 -3.79 11.46 -10.16
C ALA A 458 -3.68 10.43 -9.02
N LEU A 459 -2.41 10.04 -8.71
CA LEU A 459 -2.06 9.22 -7.55
C LEU A 459 -0.84 9.80 -6.84
N HIS A 460 -1.03 10.34 -5.63
CA HIS A 460 0.03 10.98 -4.85
C HIS A 460 -0.20 10.83 -3.34
N GLY A 461 0.77 11.26 -2.53
CA GLY A 461 0.79 11.03 -1.08
C GLY A 461 -0.32 11.71 -0.29
N ASP A 462 -0.92 12.79 -0.79
CA ASP A 462 -1.98 13.53 -0.08
C ASP A 462 -3.38 12.90 -0.24
N LEU A 463 -3.53 11.95 -1.16
CA LEU A 463 -4.77 11.19 -1.29
C LEU A 463 -4.96 10.27 -0.08
N ASP A 464 -6.18 10.25 0.47
CA ASP A 464 -6.56 9.25 1.46
C ASP A 464 -6.51 7.83 0.87
N GLN A 465 -6.34 6.82 1.74
CA GLN A 465 -6.18 5.44 1.28
C GLN A 465 -7.37 4.92 0.47
N ALA A 466 -8.59 5.38 0.79
CA ALA A 466 -9.77 4.94 0.06
C ALA A 466 -9.81 5.51 -1.38
N ARG A 467 -9.31 6.73 -1.58
CA ARG A 467 -9.16 7.31 -2.93
C ARG A 467 -8.06 6.61 -3.71
N ARG A 468 -6.90 6.34 -3.08
CA ARG A 468 -5.80 5.61 -3.72
C ARG A 468 -6.26 4.24 -4.21
N THR A 469 -6.90 3.46 -3.35
CA THR A 469 -7.45 2.14 -3.71
C THR A 469 -8.45 2.25 -4.86
N ARG A 470 -9.38 3.22 -4.80
CA ARG A 470 -10.37 3.41 -5.88
C ARG A 470 -9.74 3.83 -7.21
N ASN A 471 -8.70 4.67 -7.20
CA ASN A 471 -8.04 5.11 -8.42
C ASN A 471 -7.29 3.94 -9.07
N LEU A 472 -6.62 3.11 -8.26
CA LEU A 472 -6.00 1.87 -8.74
C LEU A 472 -7.03 0.86 -9.29
N GLU A 473 -8.14 0.64 -8.59
CA GLU A 473 -9.22 -0.23 -9.05
C GLU A 473 -9.83 0.26 -10.39
N LYS A 474 -9.90 1.59 -10.58
CA LYS A 474 -10.38 2.16 -11.85
C LYS A 474 -9.41 1.88 -13.00
N LEU A 475 -8.10 2.01 -12.78
CA LEU A 475 -7.10 1.67 -13.78
C LEU A 475 -7.13 0.17 -14.09
N THR A 476 -7.10 -0.68 -13.07
CA THR A 476 -7.12 -2.15 -13.24
C THR A 476 -8.36 -2.61 -14.00
N SER A 477 -9.53 -2.02 -13.71
CA SER A 477 -10.80 -2.34 -14.37
C SER A 477 -11.01 -1.66 -15.73
N GLY A 478 -10.04 -0.90 -16.26
CA GLY A 478 -10.15 -0.18 -17.53
C GLY A 478 -11.17 0.97 -17.54
N ARG A 479 -11.56 1.46 -16.35
CA ARG A 479 -12.43 2.65 -16.24
C ARG A 479 -11.69 3.95 -16.45
N ILE A 480 -10.39 3.94 -16.30
CA ILE A 480 -9.45 4.98 -16.72
C ILE A 480 -8.31 4.33 -17.49
N ASP A 481 -7.70 5.11 -18.38
CA ASP A 481 -6.61 4.65 -19.24
C ASP A 481 -5.26 5.14 -18.72
N VAL A 482 -5.24 6.31 -18.05
CA VAL A 482 -4.04 6.99 -17.61
C VAL A 482 -4.04 7.18 -16.10
N LEU A 483 -2.94 6.77 -15.46
CA LEU A 483 -2.68 7.09 -14.05
C LEU A 483 -1.44 8.00 -13.96
N VAL A 484 -1.61 9.22 -13.47
CA VAL A 484 -0.51 10.16 -13.27
C VAL A 484 -0.04 10.08 -11.82
N ALA A 485 1.18 9.62 -11.58
CA ALA A 485 1.64 9.28 -10.24
C ALA A 485 2.98 9.92 -9.87
N THR A 486 3.16 10.18 -8.57
CA THR A 486 4.49 10.48 -8.01
C THR A 486 5.20 9.19 -7.62
N ASP A 487 6.54 9.18 -7.58
CA ASP A 487 7.35 8.01 -7.23
C ASP A 487 6.86 7.32 -5.95
N VAL A 488 6.73 8.09 -4.87
CA VAL A 488 6.30 7.55 -3.56
C VAL A 488 4.93 6.88 -3.64
N ALA A 489 4.05 7.38 -4.49
CA ALA A 489 2.70 6.84 -4.60
C ALA A 489 2.61 5.67 -5.59
N ALA A 490 3.45 5.66 -6.62
CA ALA A 490 3.52 4.59 -7.60
C ALA A 490 4.34 3.38 -7.13
N ARG A 491 5.14 3.55 -6.08
CA ARG A 491 5.89 2.45 -5.47
C ARG A 491 4.92 1.44 -4.84
N GLY A 492 5.16 0.15 -5.07
CA GLY A 492 4.29 -0.92 -4.59
C GLY A 492 2.95 -1.04 -5.32
N ILE A 493 2.72 -0.30 -6.43
CA ILE A 493 1.58 -0.55 -7.29
C ILE A 493 1.85 -1.79 -8.14
N HIS A 494 0.96 -2.74 -8.07
CA HIS A 494 0.94 -3.89 -8.94
C HIS A 494 -0.25 -3.75 -9.90
N VAL A 495 0.06 -3.31 -11.10
CA VAL A 495 -0.85 -3.35 -12.24
C VAL A 495 -0.09 -4.11 -13.33
N ASP A 496 -0.57 -5.28 -13.70
CA ASP A 496 0.19 -6.23 -14.53
C ASP A 496 0.11 -5.95 -16.03
N ASP A 497 -0.76 -5.03 -16.43
CA ASP A 497 -1.10 -4.74 -17.82
C ASP A 497 -0.90 -3.26 -18.16
N ILE A 498 0.19 -2.66 -17.70
CA ILE A 498 0.63 -1.34 -18.14
C ILE A 498 1.45 -1.51 -19.42
N ASP A 499 0.95 -0.95 -20.51
CA ASP A 499 1.59 -1.05 -21.83
C ASP A 499 2.67 0.02 -22.01
N LEU A 500 2.40 1.23 -21.49
CA LEU A 500 3.29 2.38 -21.61
C LEU A 500 3.59 3.00 -20.24
N VAL A 501 4.87 3.21 -19.97
CA VAL A 501 5.36 4.05 -18.86
C VAL A 501 5.93 5.34 -19.43
N VAL A 502 5.36 6.48 -19.06
CA VAL A 502 5.90 7.80 -19.44
C VAL A 502 6.54 8.44 -18.22
N GLN A 503 7.84 8.68 -18.27
CA GLN A 503 8.54 9.46 -17.26
C GLN A 503 8.48 10.94 -17.66
N ALA A 504 7.38 11.61 -17.31
CA ALA A 504 7.21 13.04 -17.61
C ALA A 504 8.34 13.89 -17.01
N ASP A 505 8.86 13.51 -15.86
CA ASP A 505 10.07 14.06 -15.27
C ASP A 505 11.11 12.94 -15.12
N ALA A 506 12.26 13.09 -15.78
CA ALA A 506 13.37 12.16 -15.65
C ALA A 506 13.79 12.03 -14.17
N PRO A 507 14.07 10.81 -13.69
CA PRO A 507 14.53 10.59 -12.33
C PRO A 507 15.95 11.11 -12.12
N ASP A 508 16.34 11.29 -10.87
CA ASP A 508 17.69 11.73 -10.52
C ASP A 508 18.63 10.56 -10.18
N GLU A 509 18.08 9.35 -10.01
CA GLU A 509 18.79 8.13 -9.62
C GLU A 509 18.42 6.96 -10.53
N TYR A 510 19.42 6.10 -10.85
CA TYR A 510 19.23 4.93 -11.72
C TYR A 510 18.26 3.90 -11.13
N LYS A 511 18.28 3.70 -9.80
CA LYS A 511 17.33 2.81 -9.11
C LYS A 511 15.87 3.25 -9.32
N THR A 512 15.61 4.57 -9.20
CA THR A 512 14.28 5.12 -9.46
C THR A 512 13.87 4.89 -10.92
N TYR A 513 14.80 4.97 -11.86
CA TYR A 513 14.54 4.65 -13.26
C TYR A 513 14.12 3.19 -13.43
N LEU A 514 14.86 2.25 -12.85
CA LEU A 514 14.56 0.82 -12.89
C LEU A 514 13.21 0.49 -12.24
N HIS A 515 12.90 1.11 -11.11
CA HIS A 515 11.62 0.90 -10.41
C HIS A 515 10.41 1.45 -11.20
N ARG A 516 10.59 2.54 -11.95
CA ARG A 516 9.55 3.09 -12.83
C ARG A 516 9.36 2.21 -14.07
N SER A 517 10.45 1.89 -14.75
CA SER A 517 10.42 1.06 -15.97
C SER A 517 9.88 -0.34 -15.71
N GLY A 518 10.20 -0.94 -14.57
CA GLY A 518 9.63 -2.24 -14.16
C GLY A 518 8.13 -2.24 -13.85
N ARG A 519 7.39 -1.13 -14.13
CA ARG A 519 5.92 -1.12 -14.09
C ARG A 519 5.31 -1.64 -15.39
N THR A 520 6.04 -1.72 -16.48
CA THR A 520 5.67 -2.37 -17.73
C THR A 520 6.56 -3.59 -18.00
N GLY A 521 6.36 -4.31 -19.09
CA GLY A 521 7.15 -5.49 -19.46
C GLY A 521 6.99 -6.67 -18.51
N ARG A 522 5.80 -6.88 -17.92
CA ARG A 522 5.55 -7.91 -16.91
C ARG A 522 4.92 -9.17 -17.51
N ALA A 523 5.17 -10.30 -16.84
CA ALA A 523 4.61 -11.60 -17.23
C ALA A 523 4.91 -11.96 -18.70
N GLY A 524 6.09 -11.57 -19.22
CA GLY A 524 6.52 -11.85 -20.59
C GLY A 524 5.85 -10.99 -21.67
N ARG A 525 5.07 -9.98 -21.30
CA ARG A 525 4.49 -9.02 -22.25
C ARG A 525 5.51 -7.94 -22.62
N PRO A 526 5.50 -7.46 -23.88
CA PRO A 526 6.30 -6.30 -24.24
C PRO A 526 5.77 -5.05 -23.53
N GLY A 527 6.64 -4.06 -23.33
CA GLY A 527 6.28 -2.76 -22.75
C GLY A 527 7.18 -1.67 -23.26
N THR A 528 6.70 -0.44 -23.25
CA THR A 528 7.48 0.72 -23.69
C THR A 528 7.66 1.71 -22.54
N VAL A 529 8.86 2.25 -22.41
CA VAL A 529 9.22 3.31 -21.46
C VAL A 529 9.69 4.52 -22.23
N VAL A 530 8.96 5.62 -22.12
CA VAL A 530 9.31 6.90 -22.74
C VAL A 530 9.72 7.88 -21.66
N THR A 531 10.93 8.44 -21.74
CA THR A 531 11.44 9.42 -20.78
C THR A 531 11.59 10.79 -21.43
N LEU A 532 10.89 11.79 -20.90
CA LEU A 532 11.01 13.16 -21.37
C LEU A 532 12.14 13.89 -20.65
N VAL A 533 13.02 14.51 -21.41
CA VAL A 533 14.17 15.23 -20.87
C VAL A 533 14.38 16.54 -21.64
N THR A 534 14.84 17.59 -20.95
CA THR A 534 15.29 18.81 -21.61
C THR A 534 16.74 18.66 -22.09
N ARG A 535 17.15 19.43 -23.10
CA ARG A 535 18.53 19.42 -23.61
C ARG A 535 19.59 19.60 -22.52
N SER A 536 19.30 20.44 -21.51
CA SER A 536 20.21 20.68 -20.39
C SER A 536 20.39 19.50 -19.44
N ARG A 537 19.51 18.51 -19.48
CA ARG A 537 19.57 17.30 -18.63
C ARG A 537 19.92 16.04 -19.39
N ARG A 538 20.15 16.13 -20.72
CA ARG A 538 20.43 15.00 -21.60
C ARG A 538 21.63 14.19 -21.13
N GLU A 539 22.77 14.84 -20.90
CA GLU A 539 24.02 14.19 -20.46
C GLU A 539 23.83 13.46 -19.13
N ARG A 540 23.20 14.12 -18.16
CA ARG A 540 22.93 13.51 -16.85
C ARG A 540 22.05 12.26 -16.96
N LEU A 541 21.07 12.27 -17.86
CA LEU A 541 20.23 11.09 -18.07
C LEU A 541 21.00 9.98 -18.79
N ALA A 542 21.88 10.33 -19.74
CA ALA A 542 22.74 9.35 -20.40
C ALA A 542 23.66 8.63 -19.40
N ASP A 543 24.33 9.37 -18.50
CA ASP A 543 25.15 8.80 -17.42
C ASP A 543 24.32 7.89 -16.48
N LEU A 544 23.05 8.25 -16.24
CA LEU A 544 22.16 7.45 -15.41
C LEU A 544 21.76 6.14 -16.08
N LEU A 545 21.47 6.18 -17.39
CA LEU A 545 21.11 5.00 -18.19
C LEU A 545 22.31 4.05 -18.35
N ASP A 546 23.49 4.59 -18.54
CA ASP A 546 24.73 3.81 -18.57
C ASP A 546 24.94 3.04 -17.25
N ARG A 547 24.75 3.71 -16.10
CA ARG A 547 24.80 3.06 -14.78
C ARG A 547 23.70 1.99 -14.58
N ALA A 548 22.58 2.15 -15.25
CA ALA A 548 21.46 1.21 -15.22
C ALA A 548 21.65 0.04 -16.21
N ASP A 549 22.70 0.07 -17.03
CA ASP A 549 22.94 -0.87 -18.14
C ASP A 549 21.74 -0.87 -19.13
N ILE A 550 21.23 0.35 -19.47
CA ILE A 550 20.08 0.55 -20.35
C ILE A 550 20.52 1.30 -21.60
N GLU A 551 20.32 0.67 -22.74
CA GLU A 551 20.45 1.33 -24.04
C GLU A 551 19.11 1.97 -24.44
N ALA A 552 19.11 3.27 -24.72
CA ALA A 552 17.94 3.99 -25.19
C ALA A 552 18.34 5.06 -26.22
N PRO A 553 17.69 5.13 -27.38
CA PRO A 553 17.90 6.21 -28.32
C PRO A 553 17.40 7.54 -27.76
N PHE A 554 18.07 8.63 -28.13
CA PHE A 554 17.74 10.01 -27.77
C PHE A 554 17.24 10.75 -29.01
N ASP A 555 15.93 10.97 -29.08
CA ASP A 555 15.27 11.61 -30.20
C ASP A 555 14.85 13.04 -29.83
N GLU A 556 15.22 14.04 -30.62
CA GLU A 556 14.68 15.40 -30.45
C GLU A 556 13.32 15.48 -31.11
N VAL A 557 12.28 15.81 -30.34
CA VAL A 557 10.90 15.81 -30.84
C VAL A 557 10.19 17.13 -30.57
N ARG A 558 9.21 17.42 -31.44
CA ARG A 558 8.26 18.53 -31.32
C ARG A 558 6.83 18.01 -31.42
N PRO A 559 5.83 18.79 -30.95
CA PRO A 559 4.44 18.43 -31.16
C PRO A 559 4.12 18.21 -32.66
N GLY A 560 3.51 17.09 -32.98
CA GLY A 560 3.14 16.69 -34.35
C GLY A 560 4.22 15.92 -35.11
N ASP A 561 5.32 15.49 -34.46
CA ASP A 561 6.29 14.59 -35.09
C ASP A 561 5.73 13.16 -35.15
N ASP A 562 5.91 12.49 -36.30
CA ASP A 562 5.41 11.12 -36.58
C ASP A 562 5.85 10.09 -35.53
N LEU A 563 7.04 10.27 -34.95
CA LEU A 563 7.54 9.39 -33.88
C LEU A 563 6.62 9.37 -32.64
N LEU A 564 5.93 10.49 -32.34
CA LEU A 564 5.00 10.53 -31.20
C LEU A 564 3.75 9.70 -31.48
N ASP A 565 3.26 9.70 -32.71
CA ASP A 565 2.11 8.91 -33.13
C ASP A 565 2.48 7.41 -33.18
N GLU A 566 3.70 7.07 -33.64
CA GLU A 566 4.24 5.70 -33.58
C GLU A 566 4.30 5.19 -32.15
N LEU A 567 4.85 5.99 -31.21
CA LEU A 567 4.95 5.62 -29.79
C LEU A 567 3.58 5.57 -29.08
N ALA A 568 2.61 6.33 -29.54
CA ALA A 568 1.22 6.25 -29.13
C ALA A 568 0.51 5.00 -29.69
N GLY A 569 1.09 4.33 -30.69
CA GLY A 569 0.49 3.16 -31.34
C GLY A 569 -0.67 3.52 -32.28
N ASN A 570 -0.61 4.75 -32.85
CA ASN A 570 -1.55 5.27 -33.82
C ASN A 570 -1.02 5.11 -35.26
#